data_61af63574d8eb077886ecc6db061d291
#
_entry.id   61af63574d8eb077886ecc6db061d291
#
_cell.length_a   1.000
_cell.length_b   1.000
_cell.length_c   1.000
_cell.angle_alpha   90.00
_cell.angle_beta   90.00
_cell.angle_gamma   90.00
#
_symmetry.space_group_name_H-M   'P 1'
#
loop_
_entity.id
_entity.type
_entity.pdbx_description
1 polymer ?
#
loop_
_entity_poly.entity_id
_entity_poly.type
_entity_poly.pdbx_seq_one_letter_code
_entity_poly.pdbx_strand_id
1 'polypeptide(L)'
;MESLNLIKNDPWLAPYEAAIEGRYQYVIDKEKSLTNNGKLTLSEMASGYLYFGLHKTTKGWVFREWAPNATAIYLIGTFNGWQKDNKYKLKRKANGVWEIALTDAQMYHEDLFKLLVEWDGGSGERIPAWTRRVVQDEQSKIFSAQVWNPEKPYKFKNKRFKPKKSPLLIYECHIGMSTNEEKVGTYNEFRQNILPRVAKDGYNAIQIMAIQEHPYYGSFGYHVSSFFAASSRFGTPDELKQLIDEARDGARRDHGHRT
;
A
#
# COMPACT_ATOMS: atom_id res chain seq x y z
N MET A 1 10.43 35.97 18.24
CA MET A 1 10.79 34.53 18.16
C MET A 1 12.29 34.42 18.41
N GLU A 2 12.77 33.46 19.17
CA GLU A 2 14.22 33.26 19.30
C GLU A 2 14.76 32.77 17.96
N SER A 3 15.83 33.42 17.44
CA SER A 3 16.44 33.05 16.16
C SER A 3 16.83 31.57 16.16
N LEU A 4 16.55 30.85 15.08
CA LEU A 4 16.88 29.43 14.96
C LEU A 4 18.39 29.22 15.14
N ASN A 5 18.76 28.14 15.83
CA ASN A 5 20.18 27.80 16.06
C ASN A 5 20.98 27.69 14.75
N LEU A 6 20.33 27.34 13.65
CA LEU A 6 20.95 27.29 12.32
C LEU A 6 21.54 28.66 11.92
N ILE A 7 20.81 29.76 12.12
CA ILE A 7 21.23 31.09 11.76
C ILE A 7 22.29 31.61 12.75
N LYS A 8 22.16 31.28 14.04
CA LYS A 8 23.17 31.61 15.06
C LYS A 8 24.51 30.94 14.79
N ASN A 9 24.50 29.70 14.29
CA ASN A 9 25.70 28.94 14.01
C ASN A 9 26.36 29.25 12.66
N ASP A 10 25.59 29.79 11.72
CA ASP A 10 26.08 30.20 10.40
C ASP A 10 25.60 31.62 10.04
N PRO A 11 26.45 32.65 10.31
CA PRO A 11 26.12 34.07 10.01
C PRO A 11 25.85 34.36 8.55
N TRP A 12 26.33 33.54 7.61
CA TRP A 12 26.04 33.71 6.17
C TRP A 12 24.57 33.46 5.83
N LEU A 13 23.81 32.84 6.72
CA LEU A 13 22.38 32.62 6.56
C LEU A 13 21.53 33.81 7.01
N ALA A 14 22.11 34.81 7.69
CA ALA A 14 21.38 35.98 8.18
C ALA A 14 20.54 36.72 7.11
N PRO A 15 21.00 36.92 5.86
CA PRO A 15 20.16 37.51 4.81
C PRO A 15 18.92 36.70 4.43
N TYR A 16 18.89 35.43 4.79
CA TYR A 16 17.80 34.48 4.48
C TYR A 16 16.94 34.12 5.70
N GLU A 17 17.16 34.79 6.85
CA GLU A 17 16.48 34.48 8.12
C GLU A 17 14.97 34.40 7.98
N ALA A 18 14.34 35.43 7.37
CA ALA A 18 12.89 35.43 7.19
C ALA A 18 12.36 34.25 6.36
N ALA A 19 13.10 33.82 5.33
CA ALA A 19 12.74 32.68 4.51
C ALA A 19 12.90 31.36 5.26
N ILE A 20 13.93 31.21 6.07
CA ILE A 20 14.20 30.04 6.89
C ILE A 20 13.16 29.92 8.00
N GLU A 21 12.89 31.00 8.72
CA GLU A 21 11.86 31.03 9.77
C GLU A 21 10.46 30.79 9.21
N GLY A 22 10.14 31.39 8.06
CA GLY A 22 8.87 31.15 7.39
C GLY A 22 8.65 29.69 7.00
N ARG A 23 9.68 29.00 6.52
CA ARG A 23 9.62 27.55 6.23
C ARG A 23 9.45 26.73 7.50
N TYR A 24 10.18 27.06 8.55
CA TYR A 24 10.05 26.39 9.84
C TYR A 24 8.64 26.55 10.42
N GLN A 25 8.13 27.80 10.42
CA GLN A 25 6.79 28.06 10.90
C GLN A 25 5.73 27.34 10.08
N TYR A 26 5.89 27.28 8.75
CA TYR A 26 4.99 26.51 7.89
C TYR A 26 4.91 25.02 8.29
N VAL A 27 6.05 24.39 8.62
CA VAL A 27 6.08 23.00 9.08
C VAL A 27 5.30 22.83 10.38
N ILE A 28 5.55 23.71 11.36
CA ILE A 28 4.85 23.68 12.66
C ILE A 28 3.35 23.87 12.49
N ASP A 29 2.93 24.83 11.69
CA ASP A 29 1.51 25.12 11.46
C ASP A 29 0.84 23.98 10.68
N LYS A 30 1.56 23.38 9.73
CA LYS A 30 1.08 22.22 9.01
C LYS A 30 0.90 21.00 9.93
N GLU A 31 1.88 20.73 10.80
CA GLU A 31 1.78 19.66 11.79
C GLU A 31 0.58 19.88 12.72
N LYS A 32 0.42 21.07 13.27
CA LYS A 32 -0.76 21.42 14.10
C LYS A 32 -2.07 21.20 13.35
N SER A 33 -2.14 21.62 12.09
CA SER A 33 -3.32 21.41 11.25
C SER A 33 -3.64 19.95 11.03
N LEU A 34 -2.62 19.10 10.74
CA LEU A 34 -2.79 17.67 10.50
C LEU A 34 -3.15 16.90 11.78
N THR A 35 -2.58 17.28 12.90
CA THR A 35 -2.75 16.59 14.19
C THR A 35 -3.92 17.12 15.04
N ASN A 36 -4.81 17.93 14.46
CA ASN A 36 -5.88 18.60 15.18
C ASN A 36 -5.36 19.32 16.44
N ASN A 37 -4.36 20.20 16.26
CA ASN A 37 -3.65 20.91 17.31
C ASN A 37 -3.00 20.00 18.37
N GLY A 38 -2.37 18.91 17.93
CA GLY A 38 -1.63 17.99 18.80
C GLY A 38 -2.50 16.98 19.54
N LYS A 39 -3.80 16.88 19.22
CA LYS A 39 -4.69 15.81 19.75
C LYS A 39 -4.38 14.44 19.19
N LEU A 40 -3.72 14.38 18.04
CA LEU A 40 -3.24 13.17 17.37
C LEU A 40 -1.74 13.30 17.15
N THR A 41 -1.05 12.19 17.09
CA THR A 41 0.30 12.13 16.52
C THR A 41 0.25 12.11 14.99
N LEU A 42 1.35 12.43 14.33
CA LEU A 42 1.46 12.27 12.87
C LEU A 42 1.25 10.82 12.42
N SER A 43 1.69 9.85 13.22
CA SER A 43 1.46 8.42 12.94
C SER A 43 -0.01 8.05 12.99
N GLU A 44 -0.78 8.58 13.93
CA GLU A 44 -2.22 8.34 14.01
C GLU A 44 -2.97 9.02 12.86
N MET A 45 -2.53 10.19 12.44
CA MET A 45 -3.07 10.88 11.25
C MET A 45 -2.76 10.12 9.97
N ALA A 46 -1.58 9.49 9.86
CA ALA A 46 -1.15 8.72 8.69
C ALA A 46 -1.90 7.38 8.51
N SER A 47 -3.13 7.28 8.98
CA SER A 47 -4.00 6.09 8.93
C SER A 47 -4.94 6.07 7.71
N GLY A 48 -4.69 6.88 6.69
CA GLY A 48 -5.55 7.00 5.50
C GLY A 48 -5.88 5.66 4.82
N TYR A 49 -4.96 4.70 4.86
CA TYR A 49 -5.15 3.35 4.32
C TYR A 49 -6.25 2.53 5.05
N LEU A 50 -6.65 2.95 6.25
CA LEU A 50 -7.76 2.37 7.01
C LEU A 50 -9.10 3.04 6.66
N TYR A 51 -9.07 4.18 6.01
CA TYR A 51 -10.24 4.98 5.67
C TYR A 51 -10.55 4.97 4.17
N PHE A 52 -9.53 5.27 3.33
CA PHE A 52 -9.65 5.30 1.88
C PHE A 52 -9.52 3.92 1.24
N GLY A 53 -9.97 3.79 0.00
CA GLY A 53 -10.01 2.54 -0.74
C GLY A 53 -11.28 1.73 -0.44
N LEU A 54 -11.24 0.46 -0.81
CA LEU A 54 -12.35 -0.48 -0.65
C LEU A 54 -12.23 -1.25 0.67
N HIS A 55 -13.25 -1.19 1.51
CA HIS A 55 -13.31 -1.87 2.80
C HIS A 55 -14.57 -2.72 2.93
N LYS A 56 -14.38 -3.98 3.35
CA LYS A 56 -15.49 -4.86 3.75
C LYS A 56 -16.02 -4.45 5.11
N THR A 57 -17.34 -4.39 5.22
CA THR A 57 -18.06 -4.11 6.47
C THR A 57 -19.06 -5.21 6.77
N THR A 58 -19.73 -5.18 7.90
CA THR A 58 -20.80 -6.12 8.25
C THR A 58 -22.06 -5.97 7.37
N LYS A 59 -22.20 -4.84 6.65
CA LYS A 59 -23.38 -4.52 5.81
C LYS A 59 -23.08 -4.53 4.31
N GLY A 60 -21.89 -5.01 3.91
CA GLY A 60 -21.43 -4.96 2.52
C GLY A 60 -20.09 -4.27 2.39
N TRP A 61 -19.95 -3.33 1.49
CA TRP A 61 -18.72 -2.63 1.18
C TRP A 61 -18.85 -1.13 1.36
N VAL A 62 -17.75 -0.48 1.70
CA VAL A 62 -17.61 0.98 1.63
C VAL A 62 -16.36 1.29 0.82
N PHE A 63 -16.52 2.13 -0.18
CA PHE A 63 -15.40 2.65 -0.96
C PHE A 63 -15.29 4.17 -0.75
N ARG A 64 -14.05 4.64 -0.54
CA ARG A 64 -13.74 6.07 -0.40
C ARG A 64 -12.53 6.47 -1.23
N GLU A 65 -12.61 7.65 -1.82
CA GLU A 65 -11.50 8.26 -2.56
C GLU A 65 -11.43 9.76 -2.25
N TRP A 66 -10.22 10.32 -2.35
CA TRP A 66 -10.02 11.75 -2.22
C TRP A 66 -9.75 12.35 -3.60
N ALA A 67 -10.66 13.20 -4.07
CA ALA A 67 -10.58 13.86 -5.36
C ALA A 67 -11.28 15.22 -5.29
N PRO A 68 -10.62 16.24 -4.73
CA PRO A 68 -11.25 17.54 -4.43
C PRO A 68 -11.75 18.27 -5.68
N ASN A 69 -11.11 18.06 -6.82
CA ASN A 69 -11.42 18.73 -8.09
C ASN A 69 -12.36 17.90 -9.00
N ALA A 70 -12.77 16.71 -8.57
CA ALA A 70 -13.75 15.93 -9.34
C ALA A 70 -15.14 16.54 -9.23
N THR A 71 -15.90 16.45 -10.34
CA THR A 71 -17.32 16.84 -10.44
C THR A 71 -18.25 15.65 -10.27
N ALA A 72 -17.80 14.45 -10.68
CA ALA A 72 -18.47 13.18 -10.41
C ALA A 72 -17.45 12.02 -10.41
N ILE A 73 -17.77 10.95 -9.66
CA ILE A 73 -16.97 9.72 -9.63
C ILE A 73 -17.94 8.53 -9.67
N TYR A 74 -17.61 7.53 -10.48
CA TYR A 74 -18.34 6.28 -10.59
C TYR A 74 -17.37 5.10 -10.43
N LEU A 75 -17.82 4.03 -9.78
CA LEU A 75 -17.17 2.73 -9.89
C LEU A 75 -17.61 2.08 -11.18
N ILE A 76 -16.65 1.64 -11.99
CA ILE A 76 -16.87 0.84 -13.19
C ILE A 76 -16.07 -0.45 -13.07
N GLY A 77 -16.60 -1.56 -13.54
CA GLY A 77 -15.94 -2.84 -13.41
C GLY A 77 -16.74 -4.01 -13.98
N THR A 78 -16.30 -5.23 -13.68
CA THR A 78 -16.94 -6.46 -14.12
C THR A 78 -18.39 -6.55 -13.65
N PHE A 79 -18.71 -6.02 -12.48
CA PHE A 79 -20.05 -6.03 -11.87
C PHE A 79 -21.09 -5.16 -12.60
N ASN A 80 -20.69 -4.25 -13.47
CA ASN A 80 -21.60 -3.40 -14.25
C ASN A 80 -21.21 -3.29 -15.73
N GLY A 81 -20.41 -4.25 -16.23
CA GLY A 81 -19.96 -4.28 -17.62
C GLY A 81 -19.10 -3.07 -18.03
N TRP A 82 -18.36 -2.49 -17.07
CA TRP A 82 -17.50 -1.30 -17.27
C TRP A 82 -18.28 -0.05 -17.71
N GLN A 83 -19.58 0.01 -17.41
CA GLN A 83 -20.44 1.12 -17.82
C GLN A 83 -20.63 2.12 -16.67
N LYS A 84 -20.79 3.39 -17.05
CA LYS A 84 -21.23 4.44 -16.15
C LYS A 84 -22.67 4.16 -15.71
N ASP A 85 -22.87 3.88 -14.42
CA ASP A 85 -24.19 3.59 -13.83
C ASP A 85 -24.37 4.41 -12.53
N ASN A 86 -25.50 5.07 -12.40
CA ASN A 86 -25.86 5.87 -11.22
C ASN A 86 -25.95 5.05 -9.93
N LYS A 87 -26.18 3.73 -10.01
CA LYS A 87 -26.10 2.82 -8.85
C LYS A 87 -24.72 2.77 -8.23
N TYR A 88 -23.69 3.08 -9.02
CA TYR A 88 -22.29 3.05 -8.62
C TYR A 88 -21.67 4.45 -8.54
N LYS A 89 -22.49 5.51 -8.53
CA LYS A 89 -22.06 6.89 -8.37
C LYS A 89 -21.69 7.18 -6.93
N LEU A 90 -20.51 7.72 -6.69
CA LEU A 90 -20.05 8.16 -5.37
C LEU A 90 -20.76 9.46 -4.97
N LYS A 91 -20.98 9.62 -3.68
CA LYS A 91 -21.49 10.86 -3.08
C LYS A 91 -20.33 11.70 -2.57
N ARG A 92 -20.31 12.98 -2.92
CA ARG A 92 -19.34 13.93 -2.42
C ARG A 92 -19.59 14.21 -0.93
N LYS A 93 -18.54 14.16 -0.16
CA LYS A 93 -18.49 14.50 1.27
C LYS A 93 -17.68 15.78 1.48
N ALA A 94 -17.45 16.17 2.71
CA ALA A 94 -16.56 17.29 3.06
C ALA A 94 -15.10 17.04 2.64
N ASN A 95 -14.34 18.10 2.49
CA ASN A 95 -12.89 18.08 2.26
C ASN A 95 -12.41 17.29 1.02
N GLY A 96 -13.26 17.23 -0.02
CA GLY A 96 -12.91 16.54 -1.28
C GLY A 96 -12.98 15.02 -1.23
N VAL A 97 -13.56 14.46 -0.19
CA VAL A 97 -13.80 13.02 -0.06
C VAL A 97 -15.04 12.62 -0.86
N TRP A 98 -14.97 11.44 -1.47
CA TRP A 98 -16.08 10.78 -2.18
C TRP A 98 -16.31 9.40 -1.56
N GLU A 99 -17.57 9.01 -1.41
CA GLU A 99 -17.94 7.76 -0.74
C GLU A 99 -19.11 7.08 -1.43
N ILE A 100 -19.07 5.75 -1.49
CA ILE A 100 -20.22 4.90 -1.81
C ILE A 100 -20.25 3.71 -0.84
N ALA A 101 -21.47 3.33 -0.44
CA ALA A 101 -21.75 2.07 0.24
C ALA A 101 -22.42 1.11 -0.75
N LEU A 102 -21.97 -0.13 -0.81
CA LEU A 102 -22.46 -1.19 -1.68
C LEU A 102 -22.89 -2.39 -0.83
N THR A 103 -23.87 -3.12 -1.29
CA THR A 103 -24.26 -4.41 -0.70
C THR A 103 -23.31 -5.52 -1.13
N ASP A 104 -23.39 -6.68 -0.48
CA ASP A 104 -22.60 -7.86 -0.86
C ASP A 104 -22.95 -8.39 -2.27
N ALA A 105 -24.17 -8.16 -2.72
CA ALA A 105 -24.62 -8.56 -4.05
C ALA A 105 -24.13 -7.64 -5.18
N GLN A 106 -23.45 -6.54 -4.87
CA GLN A 106 -22.98 -5.57 -5.86
C GLN A 106 -21.48 -5.67 -6.16
N MET A 107 -20.74 -6.44 -5.39
CA MET A 107 -19.29 -6.58 -5.55
C MET A 107 -18.81 -7.89 -4.92
N TYR A 108 -18.07 -8.71 -5.69
CA TYR A 108 -17.63 -10.03 -5.30
C TYR A 108 -16.10 -10.15 -5.28
N HIS A 109 -15.60 -11.22 -4.69
CA HIS A 109 -14.20 -11.59 -4.77
C HIS A 109 -13.75 -11.69 -6.23
N GLU A 110 -12.56 -11.14 -6.52
CA GLU A 110 -11.94 -11.05 -7.84
C GLU A 110 -12.62 -10.13 -8.86
N ASP A 111 -13.72 -9.46 -8.53
CA ASP A 111 -14.21 -8.40 -9.40
C ASP A 111 -13.12 -7.38 -9.72
N LEU A 112 -13.02 -7.01 -10.99
CA LEU A 112 -12.13 -5.98 -11.48
C LEU A 112 -12.85 -4.63 -11.52
N PHE A 113 -12.15 -3.56 -11.13
CA PHE A 113 -12.76 -2.24 -11.13
C PHE A 113 -11.77 -1.11 -11.31
N LYS A 114 -12.31 0.03 -11.72
CA LYS A 114 -11.66 1.34 -11.78
C LYS A 114 -12.62 2.43 -11.33
N LEU A 115 -12.12 3.64 -11.23
CA LEU A 115 -12.92 4.84 -11.12
C LEU A 115 -13.05 5.48 -12.50
N LEU A 116 -14.26 5.84 -12.90
CA LEU A 116 -14.49 6.86 -13.91
C LEU A 116 -14.61 8.19 -13.17
N VAL A 117 -13.61 9.05 -13.33
CA VAL A 117 -13.56 10.37 -12.71
C VAL A 117 -13.90 11.42 -13.74
N GLU A 118 -14.83 12.29 -13.41
CA GLU A 118 -15.22 13.45 -14.23
C GLU A 118 -14.71 14.74 -13.53
N TRP A 119 -14.24 15.68 -14.29
CA TRP A 119 -13.82 17.00 -13.84
C TRP A 119 -14.23 18.06 -14.87
N ASP A 120 -14.05 19.34 -14.55
CA ASP A 120 -14.36 20.40 -15.51
C ASP A 120 -13.50 20.25 -16.78
N GLY A 121 -14.19 20.10 -17.92
CA GLY A 121 -13.56 19.90 -19.24
C GLY A 121 -13.11 18.50 -19.58
N GLY A 122 -13.39 17.45 -18.75
CA GLY A 122 -12.96 16.09 -19.11
C GLY A 122 -13.40 14.98 -18.18
N SER A 123 -13.00 13.76 -18.57
CA SER A 123 -13.16 12.56 -17.76
C SER A 123 -12.05 11.56 -18.07
N GLY A 124 -11.86 10.57 -17.21
CA GLY A 124 -10.91 9.51 -17.45
C GLY A 124 -10.99 8.40 -16.40
N GLU A 125 -10.53 7.22 -16.81
CA GLU A 125 -10.42 6.07 -15.91
C GLU A 125 -9.18 6.17 -15.03
N ARG A 126 -9.31 5.74 -13.78
CA ARG A 126 -8.20 5.71 -12.81
C ARG A 126 -8.28 4.42 -11.98
N ILE A 127 -7.12 3.82 -11.73
CA ILE A 127 -7.00 2.85 -10.63
C ILE A 127 -7.07 3.66 -9.33
N PRO A 128 -7.87 3.23 -8.34
CA PRO A 128 -7.97 3.96 -7.07
C PRO A 128 -6.61 4.05 -6.36
N ALA A 129 -6.29 5.22 -5.80
CA ALA A 129 -4.98 5.48 -5.19
C ALA A 129 -4.67 4.53 -4.00
N TRP A 130 -5.70 4.14 -3.25
CA TRP A 130 -5.58 3.29 -2.06
C TRP A 130 -5.91 1.81 -2.32
N THR A 131 -5.82 1.39 -3.56
CA THR A 131 -6.06 0.00 -3.94
C THR A 131 -5.02 -0.94 -3.33
N ARG A 132 -5.47 -2.08 -2.78
CA ARG A 132 -4.63 -3.07 -2.11
C ARG A 132 -4.22 -4.23 -3.01
N ARG A 133 -4.87 -4.40 -4.14
CA ARG A 133 -4.53 -5.38 -5.18
C ARG A 133 -4.84 -4.82 -6.55
N VAL A 134 -3.87 -4.94 -7.43
CA VAL A 134 -3.96 -4.58 -8.85
C VAL A 134 -3.50 -5.78 -9.63
N VAL A 135 -4.17 -6.08 -10.74
CA VAL A 135 -3.82 -7.16 -11.64
C VAL A 135 -3.77 -6.66 -13.08
N GLN A 136 -2.93 -7.29 -13.87
CA GLN A 136 -2.83 -7.02 -15.31
C GLN A 136 -3.58 -8.09 -16.08
N ASP A 137 -4.45 -7.69 -16.99
CA ASP A 137 -5.05 -8.60 -17.96
C ASP A 137 -3.99 -9.12 -18.94
N GLU A 138 -3.97 -10.42 -19.16
CA GLU A 138 -2.91 -11.07 -19.96
C GLU A 138 -2.97 -10.70 -21.46
N GLN A 139 -4.14 -10.44 -22.00
CA GLN A 139 -4.34 -10.14 -23.41
C GLN A 139 -4.19 -8.65 -23.70
N SER A 140 -4.96 -7.82 -23.02
CA SER A 140 -4.97 -6.36 -23.25
C SER A 140 -3.80 -5.64 -22.58
N LYS A 141 -3.14 -6.27 -21.62
CA LYS A 141 -2.10 -5.69 -20.75
C LYS A 141 -2.58 -4.50 -19.91
N ILE A 142 -3.89 -4.32 -19.82
CA ILE A 142 -4.51 -3.27 -19.01
C ILE A 142 -4.50 -3.68 -17.53
N PHE A 143 -4.13 -2.74 -16.67
CA PHE A 143 -4.19 -2.91 -15.23
C PHE A 143 -5.54 -2.47 -14.68
N SER A 144 -6.04 -3.20 -13.69
CA SER A 144 -7.27 -2.88 -12.95
C SER A 144 -7.11 -3.20 -11.48
N ALA A 145 -7.79 -2.46 -10.62
CA ALA A 145 -7.95 -2.85 -9.23
C ALA A 145 -8.77 -4.15 -9.15
N GLN A 146 -8.43 -5.01 -8.20
CA GLN A 146 -9.16 -6.25 -7.96
C GLN A 146 -9.65 -6.33 -6.52
N VAL A 147 -10.90 -6.73 -6.35
CA VAL A 147 -11.50 -7.03 -5.04
C VAL A 147 -10.87 -8.29 -4.48
N TRP A 148 -10.24 -8.19 -3.30
CA TRP A 148 -9.68 -9.36 -2.63
C TRP A 148 -10.44 -9.66 -1.35
N ASN A 149 -11.33 -10.64 -1.41
CA ASN A 149 -12.12 -11.12 -0.28
C ASN A 149 -12.45 -12.61 -0.45
N PRO A 150 -11.44 -13.49 -0.39
CA PRO A 150 -11.66 -14.93 -0.54
C PRO A 150 -12.56 -15.47 0.58
N GLU A 151 -13.29 -16.54 0.30
CA GLU A 151 -14.16 -17.21 1.27
C GLU A 151 -13.38 -17.64 2.53
N LYS A 152 -12.13 -18.08 2.33
CA LYS A 152 -11.21 -18.50 3.41
C LYS A 152 -9.96 -17.61 3.41
N PRO A 153 -10.04 -16.38 3.97
CA PRO A 153 -8.91 -15.47 4.01
C PRO A 153 -7.78 -16.03 4.88
N TYR A 154 -6.54 -15.80 4.46
CA TYR A 154 -5.37 -16.23 5.23
C TYR A 154 -5.37 -15.61 6.62
N LYS A 155 -5.19 -16.46 7.63
CA LYS A 155 -5.10 -16.04 9.04
C LYS A 155 -3.68 -16.29 9.55
N PHE A 156 -3.00 -15.22 9.95
CA PHE A 156 -1.66 -15.33 10.54
C PHE A 156 -1.66 -16.28 11.76
N LYS A 157 -0.75 -17.24 11.74
CA LYS A 157 -0.49 -18.15 12.85
C LYS A 157 0.32 -17.46 13.93
N ASN A 158 1.28 -16.62 13.54
CA ASN A 158 2.19 -15.88 14.41
C ASN A 158 1.69 -14.46 14.72
N LYS A 159 0.54 -14.36 15.37
CA LYS A 159 -0.10 -13.07 15.70
C LYS A 159 0.69 -12.22 16.71
N ARG A 160 1.55 -12.83 17.53
CA ARG A 160 2.31 -12.19 18.60
C ARG A 160 3.81 -12.18 18.32
N PHE A 161 4.20 -12.15 17.06
CA PHE A 161 5.61 -12.02 16.71
C PHE A 161 6.18 -10.72 17.27
N LYS A 162 7.29 -10.83 17.99
CA LYS A 162 8.09 -9.70 18.46
C LYS A 162 9.51 -9.90 17.95
N PRO A 163 10.06 -8.96 17.18
CA PRO A 163 11.46 -9.05 16.75
C PRO A 163 12.37 -9.05 17.97
N LYS A 164 13.46 -9.82 17.92
CA LYS A 164 14.46 -9.81 18.96
C LYS A 164 15.28 -8.53 18.90
N LYS A 165 15.69 -8.03 20.04
CA LYS A 165 16.67 -6.96 20.16
C LYS A 165 18.08 -7.56 19.98
N SER A 166 18.47 -7.83 18.75
CA SER A 166 19.79 -8.32 18.35
C SER A 166 20.26 -7.55 17.12
N PRO A 167 21.56 -7.51 16.83
CA PRO A 167 22.05 -6.98 15.57
C PRO A 167 21.31 -7.64 14.39
N LEU A 168 20.94 -6.83 13.41
CA LEU A 168 20.25 -7.34 12.22
C LEU A 168 21.28 -7.88 11.23
N LEU A 169 21.09 -9.14 10.82
CA LEU A 169 21.69 -9.75 9.66
C LEU A 169 20.62 -9.80 8.58
N ILE A 170 20.69 -8.85 7.64
CA ILE A 170 19.64 -8.63 6.65
C ILE A 170 19.99 -9.35 5.36
N TYR A 171 19.06 -10.17 4.87
CA TYR A 171 19.09 -10.72 3.52
C TYR A 171 18.18 -9.86 2.63
N GLU A 172 18.79 -9.07 1.74
CA GLU A 172 18.05 -8.31 0.75
C GLU A 172 17.78 -9.18 -0.48
N CYS A 173 16.55 -9.15 -0.99
CA CYS A 173 16.13 -10.01 -2.08
C CYS A 173 15.04 -9.39 -2.96
N HIS A 174 14.94 -9.91 -4.18
CA HIS A 174 13.85 -9.62 -5.11
C HIS A 174 13.11 -10.93 -5.43
N ILE A 175 11.81 -11.00 -5.13
CA ILE A 175 11.04 -12.23 -5.29
C ILE A 175 11.11 -12.78 -6.71
N GLY A 176 10.88 -11.95 -7.71
CA GLY A 176 10.88 -12.37 -9.10
C GLY A 176 12.23 -12.89 -9.63
N MET A 177 13.35 -12.52 -8.96
CA MET A 177 14.71 -12.94 -9.32
C MET A 177 15.20 -14.15 -8.52
N SER A 178 14.35 -14.74 -7.69
CA SER A 178 14.72 -15.79 -6.75
C SER A 178 14.57 -17.22 -7.30
N THR A 179 14.63 -17.40 -8.61
CA THR A 179 14.58 -18.70 -9.27
C THR A 179 15.70 -18.85 -10.29
N ASN A 180 16.15 -20.09 -10.54
CA ASN A 180 17.10 -20.42 -11.61
C ASN A 180 16.40 -20.71 -12.97
N GLU A 181 15.07 -20.73 -12.98
CA GLU A 181 14.30 -20.93 -14.18
C GLU A 181 14.12 -19.59 -14.92
N GLU A 182 13.97 -19.64 -16.25
CA GLU A 182 13.74 -18.47 -17.12
C GLU A 182 12.31 -17.94 -16.98
N LYS A 183 11.93 -17.55 -15.75
CA LYS A 183 10.62 -17.02 -15.40
C LYS A 183 10.70 -16.04 -14.22
N VAL A 184 9.60 -15.35 -13.96
CA VAL A 184 9.42 -14.56 -12.75
C VAL A 184 9.16 -15.49 -11.57
N GLY A 185 9.96 -15.42 -10.51
CA GLY A 185 9.77 -16.18 -9.28
C GLY A 185 8.51 -15.72 -8.51
N THR A 186 7.96 -16.61 -7.68
CA THR A 186 6.74 -16.39 -6.92
C THR A 186 6.97 -16.34 -5.41
N TYR A 187 6.01 -15.79 -4.66
CA TYR A 187 6.02 -15.83 -3.17
C TYR A 187 6.13 -17.26 -2.65
N ASN A 188 5.42 -18.23 -3.27
CA ASN A 188 5.46 -19.61 -2.88
C ASN A 188 6.80 -20.26 -3.14
N GLU A 189 7.41 -20.03 -4.30
CA GLU A 189 8.74 -20.57 -4.62
C GLU A 189 9.81 -19.99 -3.69
N PHE A 190 9.78 -18.68 -3.43
CA PHE A 190 10.68 -18.07 -2.47
C PHE A 190 10.52 -18.68 -1.08
N ARG A 191 9.29 -18.83 -0.62
CA ARG A 191 8.94 -19.42 0.67
C ARG A 191 9.47 -20.87 0.82
N GLN A 192 9.32 -21.68 -0.23
CA GLN A 192 9.69 -23.09 -0.19
C GLN A 192 11.18 -23.34 -0.41
N ASN A 193 11.81 -22.58 -1.31
CA ASN A 193 13.14 -22.89 -1.79
C ASN A 193 14.22 -21.95 -1.24
N ILE A 194 13.92 -20.68 -0.98
CA ILE A 194 14.90 -19.65 -0.59
C ILE A 194 14.84 -19.39 0.91
N LEU A 195 13.64 -19.19 1.47
CA LEU A 195 13.48 -18.87 2.89
C LEU A 195 14.19 -19.85 3.84
N PRO A 196 14.14 -21.18 3.64
CA PRO A 196 14.85 -22.13 4.50
C PRO A 196 16.39 -21.98 4.43
N ARG A 197 16.93 -21.61 3.25
CA ARG A 197 18.38 -21.38 3.08
C ARG A 197 18.80 -20.13 3.80
N VAL A 198 18.07 -19.03 3.63
CA VAL A 198 18.32 -17.76 4.31
C VAL A 198 18.33 -17.93 5.83
N ALA A 199 17.38 -18.71 6.37
CA ALA A 199 17.33 -19.03 7.78
C ALA A 199 18.54 -19.89 8.22
N LYS A 200 18.92 -20.92 7.44
CA LYS A 200 20.07 -21.80 7.72
C LYS A 200 21.38 -21.04 7.74
N ASP A 201 21.53 -20.03 6.88
CA ASP A 201 22.73 -19.18 6.77
C ASP A 201 22.80 -18.14 7.90
N GLY A 202 21.82 -18.11 8.82
CA GLY A 202 21.83 -17.30 10.03
C GLY A 202 21.30 -15.88 9.86
N TYR A 203 20.72 -15.52 8.74
CA TYR A 203 20.03 -14.23 8.57
C TYR A 203 18.78 -14.19 9.46
N ASN A 204 18.56 -13.05 10.10
CA ASN A 204 17.45 -12.85 11.02
C ASN A 204 16.43 -11.77 10.56
N ALA A 205 16.66 -11.19 9.39
CA ALA A 205 15.77 -10.27 8.72
C ALA A 205 15.82 -10.46 7.19
N ILE A 206 14.69 -10.28 6.54
CA ILE A 206 14.58 -10.26 5.07
C ILE A 206 14.08 -8.88 4.67
N GLN A 207 14.79 -8.25 3.75
CA GLN A 207 14.38 -7.02 3.08
C GLN A 207 13.95 -7.36 1.66
N ILE A 208 12.63 -7.36 1.43
CA ILE A 208 12.09 -7.58 0.08
C ILE A 208 12.09 -6.25 -0.65
N MET A 209 12.93 -6.13 -1.66
CA MET A 209 12.99 -4.94 -2.50
C MET A 209 11.84 -4.91 -3.49
N ALA A 210 11.37 -3.70 -3.80
CA ALA A 210 10.47 -3.39 -4.89
C ALA A 210 9.18 -4.24 -4.93
N ILE A 211 8.55 -4.43 -3.77
CA ILE A 211 7.38 -5.30 -3.62
C ILE A 211 6.07 -4.66 -4.11
N GLN A 212 6.00 -3.34 -4.24
CA GLN A 212 4.80 -2.64 -4.70
C GLN A 212 4.51 -2.95 -6.16
N GLU A 213 3.23 -2.81 -6.55
CA GLU A 213 2.81 -3.04 -7.92
C GLU A 213 3.45 -2.03 -8.89
N HIS A 214 3.92 -2.53 -10.01
CA HIS A 214 4.63 -1.79 -11.04
C HIS A 214 4.25 -2.29 -12.44
N PRO A 215 4.12 -1.40 -13.45
CA PRO A 215 3.62 -1.78 -14.77
C PRO A 215 4.69 -2.48 -15.61
N TYR A 216 5.96 -2.16 -15.40
CA TYR A 216 7.07 -2.66 -16.17
C TYR A 216 8.02 -3.51 -15.35
N TYR A 217 8.07 -4.81 -15.61
CA TYR A 217 8.92 -5.75 -14.83
C TYR A 217 10.42 -5.41 -14.91
N GLY A 218 10.91 -4.95 -16.06
CA GLY A 218 12.31 -4.55 -16.22
C GLY A 218 12.74 -3.34 -15.36
N SER A 219 11.79 -2.64 -14.71
CA SER A 219 12.11 -1.66 -13.66
C SER A 219 12.48 -2.31 -12.33
N PHE A 220 12.38 -3.63 -12.21
CA PHE A 220 12.54 -4.38 -10.96
C PHE A 220 11.68 -3.86 -9.81
N GLY A 221 10.56 -3.19 -10.13
CA GLY A 221 9.64 -2.58 -9.18
C GLY A 221 10.01 -1.16 -8.73
N TYR A 222 11.02 -0.53 -9.30
CA TYR A 222 11.36 0.86 -8.96
C TYR A 222 10.42 1.89 -9.59
N HIS A 223 9.61 1.52 -10.60
CA HIS A 223 8.56 2.36 -11.19
C HIS A 223 7.20 2.00 -10.58
N VAL A 224 7.01 2.32 -9.30
CA VAL A 224 5.77 2.00 -8.57
C VAL A 224 4.57 2.71 -9.19
N SER A 225 3.49 1.96 -9.46
CA SER A 225 2.21 2.50 -9.92
C SER A 225 1.13 2.48 -8.84
N SER A 226 1.22 1.57 -7.87
CA SER A 226 0.22 1.42 -6.80
C SER A 226 0.90 1.17 -5.46
N PHE A 227 1.01 2.21 -4.63
CA PHE A 227 1.81 2.21 -3.40
C PHE A 227 1.28 1.27 -2.30
N PHE A 228 -0.02 0.95 -2.33
CA PHE A 228 -0.67 0.12 -1.31
C PHE A 228 -0.96 -1.31 -1.79
N ALA A 229 -0.62 -1.64 -3.03
CA ALA A 229 -0.76 -2.97 -3.60
C ALA A 229 0.61 -3.65 -3.70
N ALA A 230 0.72 -4.88 -3.20
CA ALA A 230 1.85 -5.73 -3.51
C ALA A 230 1.72 -6.27 -4.94
N SER A 231 2.86 -6.44 -5.63
CA SER A 231 2.86 -6.88 -7.02
C SER A 231 2.16 -8.22 -7.20
N SER A 232 1.21 -8.24 -8.12
CA SER A 232 0.46 -9.43 -8.50
C SER A 232 1.29 -10.42 -9.33
N ARG A 233 2.43 -9.97 -9.88
CA ARG A 233 3.36 -10.81 -10.65
C ARG A 233 3.95 -11.95 -9.84
N PHE A 234 4.10 -11.75 -8.54
CA PHE A 234 4.71 -12.72 -7.63
C PHE A 234 3.68 -13.64 -6.95
N GLY A 235 2.38 -13.39 -7.16
CA GLY A 235 1.31 -14.21 -6.59
C GLY A 235 0.19 -13.42 -5.95
N THR A 236 -0.51 -14.07 -5.03
CA THR A 236 -1.68 -13.54 -4.35
C THR A 236 -1.32 -12.87 -3.02
N PRO A 237 -2.21 -12.00 -2.48
CA PRO A 237 -2.04 -11.43 -1.15
C PRO A 237 -1.92 -12.50 -0.04
N ASP A 238 -2.59 -13.63 -0.18
CA ASP A 238 -2.56 -14.68 0.82
C ASP A 238 -1.25 -15.48 0.79
N GLU A 239 -0.65 -15.67 -0.39
CA GLU A 239 0.69 -16.25 -0.53
C GLU A 239 1.77 -15.35 0.09
N LEU A 240 1.67 -14.03 -0.10
CA LEU A 240 2.57 -13.09 0.57
C LEU A 240 2.41 -13.12 2.09
N LYS A 241 1.17 -13.18 2.60
CA LYS A 241 0.92 -13.30 4.04
C LYS A 241 1.50 -14.60 4.59
N GLN A 242 1.38 -15.71 3.85
CA GLN A 242 1.97 -16.98 4.22
C GLN A 242 3.49 -16.92 4.26
N LEU A 243 4.13 -16.30 3.27
CA LEU A 243 5.57 -16.07 3.28
C LEU A 243 6.01 -15.28 4.53
N ILE A 244 5.31 -14.19 4.84
CA ILE A 244 5.61 -13.36 6.03
C ILE A 244 5.44 -14.19 7.32
N ASP A 245 4.40 -15.01 7.40
CA ASP A 245 4.10 -15.81 8.60
C ASP A 245 5.16 -16.88 8.83
N GLU A 246 5.60 -17.57 7.78
CA GLU A 246 6.65 -18.59 7.86
C GLU A 246 8.04 -17.98 8.11
N ALA A 247 8.33 -16.80 7.56
CA ALA A 247 9.55 -16.07 7.90
C ALA A 247 9.62 -15.73 9.40
N ARG A 248 8.47 -15.39 10.00
CA ARG A 248 8.38 -15.18 11.46
C ARG A 248 8.57 -16.46 12.28
N ASP A 249 8.19 -17.63 11.74
CA ASP A 249 8.42 -18.92 12.38
C ASP A 249 9.89 -19.35 12.32
N GLY A 250 10.55 -19.16 11.18
CA GLY A 250 11.98 -19.45 11.01
C GLY A 250 12.83 -18.71 12.05
N ALA A 251 12.53 -17.45 12.29
CA ALA A 251 13.19 -16.65 13.32
C ALA A 251 12.99 -17.17 14.76
N ARG A 252 12.04 -18.11 14.99
CA ARG A 252 11.83 -18.76 16.30
C ARG A 252 12.54 -20.11 16.43
N ARG A 253 12.66 -20.89 15.36
CA ARG A 253 13.16 -22.28 15.40
C ARG A 253 14.65 -22.39 15.65
N ASP A 254 15.45 -21.38 15.25
CA ASP A 254 16.90 -21.36 15.44
C ASP A 254 17.38 -21.27 16.91
N HIS A 255 16.47 -21.27 17.87
CA HIS A 255 16.79 -21.14 19.29
C HIS A 255 16.43 -22.36 20.14
N GLY A 256 15.91 -23.44 19.51
CA GLY A 256 15.60 -24.71 20.19
C GLY A 256 16.70 -25.75 20.12
N HIS A 257 17.76 -25.56 19.35
CA HIS A 257 18.80 -26.57 19.11
C HIS A 257 20.23 -26.05 19.31
N ARG A 258 20.45 -25.22 20.31
CA ARG A 258 21.79 -25.00 20.87
C ARG A 258 21.77 -25.39 22.35
N THR A 259 21.86 -26.67 22.60
CA THR A 259 22.40 -27.23 23.85
C THR A 259 23.82 -27.67 23.60
#